data_ad1112b93cac164dfb5401b11d7583d3
#
_entry.id   ad1112b93cac164dfb5401b11d7583d3
#
_cell.length_a   1.000
_cell.length_b   1.000
_cell.length_c   1.000
_cell.angle_alpha   90.00
_cell.angle_beta   90.00
_cell.angle_gamma   90.00
#
_symmetry.space_group_name_H-M   'P 1'
#
loop_
_entity.id
_entity.type
_entity.pdbx_description
1 polymer ?
#
loop_
_entity_poly.entity_id
_entity_poly.type
_entity_poly.pdbx_seq_one_letter_code
_entity_poly.pdbx_strand_id
1 'polypeptide(L)'
;MTKFSNIRNYAKLSVAPMMDWTDRHCRYFHRTLSKNTLLYTEMVTSPALIKGNATHLLEFDKSEHPVALQLGGSDPIELAKAAVIGSKYGYDEINLNVGCPSDRVQSGTFGAVLMKTPEVVAKCCKEMIDAVDTEVTVKCRVGVDQQNPDVTLPKFLEHISNAGVTRVIIHARKAILSGLSPKQNRNIPPLNYELVYKMKELFPDLHLSLNGGIQSIQQAKSHLENGIDGVMIGRAAYQKPGEVLIDVDKYIFNDETSEVTEKDVVKQMIPYIENQYKDGGKVSKITRHMLGLFSGKPGAKGWRKVLSENAHSSGPEIVLKALSEVD
;
A
#
# COMPACT_ATOMS: atom_id res chain seq x y z
N MET A 1 -22.45 11.86 -9.37
CA MET A 1 -21.46 11.07 -8.62
C MET A 1 -20.56 10.41 -9.63
N THR A 2 -19.23 10.44 -9.42
CA THR A 2 -18.29 9.77 -10.32
C THR A 2 -18.41 8.25 -10.16
N LYS A 3 -18.14 7.48 -11.24
CA LYS A 3 -18.17 5.99 -11.25
C LYS A 3 -17.41 5.36 -10.05
N PHE A 4 -16.39 6.05 -9.51
CA PHE A 4 -15.49 5.56 -8.47
C PHE A 4 -15.65 6.28 -7.11
N SER A 5 -16.79 6.93 -6.85
CA SER A 5 -17.00 7.70 -5.62
C SER A 5 -16.80 6.86 -4.33
N ASN A 6 -17.20 5.59 -4.34
CA ASN A 6 -17.08 4.73 -3.16
C ASN A 6 -15.62 4.43 -2.79
N ILE A 7 -14.78 4.02 -3.76
CA ILE A 7 -13.38 3.69 -3.47
C ILE A 7 -12.57 4.93 -3.04
N ARG A 8 -12.91 6.10 -3.58
CA ARG A 8 -12.26 7.37 -3.18
C ARG A 8 -12.50 7.76 -1.74
N ASN A 9 -13.65 7.41 -1.17
CA ASN A 9 -13.89 7.63 0.27
C ASN A 9 -12.90 6.85 1.12
N TYR A 10 -12.59 5.61 0.75
CA TYR A 10 -11.60 4.78 1.43
C TYR A 10 -10.16 5.24 1.17
N ALA A 11 -9.91 5.88 0.02
CA ALA A 11 -8.59 6.39 -0.35
C ALA A 11 -8.14 7.62 0.46
N LYS A 12 -8.98 8.17 1.37
CA LYS A 12 -8.57 9.19 2.34
C LYS A 12 -7.38 8.72 3.18
N LEU A 13 -7.35 7.42 3.55
CA LEU A 13 -6.16 6.82 4.14
C LEU A 13 -5.94 5.42 3.57
N SER A 14 -4.69 5.15 3.21
CA SER A 14 -4.29 3.85 2.67
C SER A 14 -2.95 3.38 3.23
N VAL A 15 -2.75 2.06 3.23
CA VAL A 15 -1.45 1.43 3.53
C VAL A 15 -0.69 1.17 2.25
N ALA A 16 0.55 1.65 2.18
CA ALA A 16 1.39 1.54 1.00
C ALA A 16 1.74 0.07 0.64
N PRO A 17 1.81 -0.28 -0.65
CA PRO A 17 2.36 -1.55 -1.11
C PRO A 17 3.83 -1.68 -0.70
N MET A 18 4.18 -2.77 -0.03
CA MET A 18 5.54 -3.01 0.49
C MET A 18 5.91 -4.49 0.30
N MET A 19 6.93 -4.74 -0.53
CA MET A 19 7.44 -6.10 -0.75
C MET A 19 7.87 -6.75 0.56
N ASP A 20 7.59 -8.03 0.71
CA ASP A 20 7.80 -8.87 1.90
C ASP A 20 6.96 -8.47 3.13
N TRP A 21 6.18 -7.39 3.07
CA TRP A 21 5.42 -6.87 4.20
C TRP A 21 3.91 -6.90 4.00
N THR A 22 3.37 -6.44 2.87
CA THR A 22 1.92 -6.35 2.66
C THR A 22 1.34 -7.57 1.94
N ASP A 23 1.76 -8.77 2.35
CA ASP A 23 1.16 -10.01 1.93
C ASP A 23 -0.28 -10.17 2.49
N ARG A 24 -0.99 -11.23 2.08
CA ARG A 24 -2.38 -11.46 2.52
C ARG A 24 -2.54 -11.51 4.05
N HIS A 25 -1.54 -12.04 4.78
CA HIS A 25 -1.59 -12.12 6.23
C HIS A 25 -1.49 -10.75 6.90
N CYS A 26 -0.63 -9.88 6.37
CA CYS A 26 -0.50 -8.50 6.82
C CYS A 26 -1.78 -7.71 6.54
N ARG A 27 -2.37 -7.85 5.36
CA ARG A 27 -3.60 -7.13 5.00
C ARG A 27 -4.79 -7.59 5.84
N TYR A 28 -4.95 -8.90 6.06
CA TYR A 28 -5.94 -9.42 7.00
C TYR A 28 -5.77 -8.81 8.39
N PHE A 29 -4.54 -8.83 8.93
CA PHE A 29 -4.23 -8.21 10.21
C PHE A 29 -4.52 -6.69 10.22
N HIS A 30 -4.14 -5.93 9.19
CA HIS A 30 -4.44 -4.51 9.12
C HIS A 30 -5.95 -4.24 9.06
N ARG A 31 -6.73 -5.13 8.46
CA ARG A 31 -8.19 -5.01 8.42
C ARG A 31 -8.85 -5.21 9.79
N THR A 32 -8.26 -5.97 10.68
CA THR A 32 -8.74 -6.05 12.09
C THR A 32 -8.49 -4.77 12.88
N LEU A 33 -7.57 -3.92 12.43
CA LEU A 33 -7.26 -2.62 13.05
C LEU A 33 -8.14 -1.48 12.51
N SER A 34 -8.51 -1.52 11.24
CA SER A 34 -9.34 -0.49 10.59
C SER A 34 -10.19 -1.10 9.49
N LYS A 35 -11.49 -0.82 9.52
CA LYS A 35 -12.47 -1.30 8.53
C LYS A 35 -12.40 -0.52 7.22
N ASN A 36 -12.03 0.77 7.28
CA ASN A 36 -12.17 1.71 6.17
C ASN A 36 -10.86 1.98 5.42
N THR A 37 -9.70 1.68 6.01
CA THR A 37 -8.39 1.91 5.36
C THR A 37 -8.27 1.11 4.06
N LEU A 38 -7.90 1.75 2.96
CA LEU A 38 -7.61 1.07 1.70
C LEU A 38 -6.27 0.33 1.79
N LEU A 39 -6.30 -0.98 1.62
CA LEU A 39 -5.13 -1.84 1.69
C LEU A 39 -4.58 -2.13 0.29
N TYR A 40 -3.26 -2.29 0.18
CA TYR A 40 -2.58 -2.62 -1.08
C TYR A 40 -1.86 -3.94 -0.97
N THR A 41 -1.89 -4.73 -2.05
CA THR A 41 -1.05 -5.91 -2.17
C THR A 41 0.43 -5.52 -2.26
N GLU A 42 1.32 -6.48 -2.17
CA GLU A 42 2.65 -6.35 -2.73
C GLU A 42 2.56 -6.15 -4.24
N MET A 43 3.64 -5.63 -4.86
CA MET A 43 3.67 -5.48 -6.31
C MET A 43 3.77 -6.84 -7.00
N VAL A 44 2.81 -7.18 -7.84
CA VAL A 44 2.80 -8.36 -8.70
C VAL A 44 3.14 -7.93 -10.12
N THR A 45 4.11 -8.60 -10.78
CA THR A 45 4.49 -8.23 -12.14
C THR A 45 3.55 -8.85 -13.18
N SER A 46 3.23 -8.12 -14.26
CA SER A 46 2.38 -8.63 -15.33
C SER A 46 2.91 -9.93 -15.95
N PRO A 47 4.23 -10.10 -16.20
CA PRO A 47 4.75 -11.38 -16.68
C PRO A 47 4.54 -12.55 -15.71
N ALA A 48 4.60 -12.30 -14.39
CA ALA A 48 4.36 -13.35 -13.40
C ALA A 48 2.93 -13.90 -13.48
N LEU A 49 1.95 -13.04 -13.72
CA LEU A 49 0.55 -13.46 -13.88
C LEU A 49 0.28 -14.14 -15.22
N ILE A 50 0.86 -13.62 -16.30
CA ILE A 50 0.52 -14.07 -17.67
C ILE A 50 1.32 -15.29 -18.07
N LYS A 51 2.62 -15.33 -17.74
CA LYS A 51 3.56 -16.39 -18.17
C LYS A 51 3.92 -17.33 -17.02
N GLY A 52 3.96 -16.81 -15.79
CA GLY A 52 4.43 -17.53 -14.59
C GLY A 52 3.33 -18.27 -13.82
N ASN A 53 2.07 -18.19 -14.25
CA ASN A 53 0.92 -18.79 -13.55
C ASN A 53 0.88 -18.46 -12.02
N ALA A 54 1.33 -17.27 -11.64
CA ALA A 54 1.48 -16.83 -10.24
C ALA A 54 0.18 -16.28 -9.64
N THR A 55 -0.97 -16.85 -10.00
CA THR A 55 -2.30 -16.41 -9.54
C THR A 55 -2.50 -16.57 -8.04
N HIS A 56 -1.74 -17.45 -7.38
CA HIS A 56 -1.71 -17.58 -5.92
C HIS A 56 -1.29 -16.27 -5.20
N LEU A 57 -0.57 -15.37 -5.89
CA LEU A 57 -0.22 -14.04 -5.37
C LEU A 57 -1.42 -13.07 -5.31
N LEU A 58 -2.52 -13.42 -5.97
CA LEU A 58 -3.75 -12.64 -6.00
C LEU A 58 -4.76 -13.05 -4.92
N GLU A 59 -4.44 -14.09 -4.13
CA GLU A 59 -5.32 -14.55 -3.08
C GLU A 59 -5.45 -13.51 -1.96
N PHE A 60 -6.68 -13.26 -1.52
CA PHE A 60 -7.00 -12.44 -0.37
C PHE A 60 -8.28 -12.94 0.30
N ASP A 61 -8.47 -12.60 1.56
CA ASP A 61 -9.71 -12.86 2.29
C ASP A 61 -10.76 -11.78 1.95
N LYS A 62 -12.03 -12.18 1.83
CA LYS A 62 -13.12 -11.23 1.55
C LYS A 62 -13.21 -10.09 2.58
N SER A 63 -12.76 -10.32 3.80
CA SER A 63 -12.70 -9.28 4.82
C SER A 63 -11.68 -8.19 4.52
N GLU A 64 -10.69 -8.42 3.62
CA GLU A 64 -9.65 -7.43 3.30
C GLU A 64 -10.18 -6.23 2.50
N HIS A 65 -11.41 -6.28 1.95
CA HIS A 65 -12.00 -5.12 1.26
C HIS A 65 -12.14 -3.89 2.18
N PRO A 66 -11.87 -2.68 1.66
CA PRO A 66 -11.40 -2.39 0.30
C PRO A 66 -9.92 -2.70 0.11
N VAL A 67 -9.59 -3.39 -0.98
CA VAL A 67 -8.24 -3.87 -1.30
C VAL A 67 -7.85 -3.59 -2.75
N ALA A 68 -6.65 -3.06 -2.96
CA ALA A 68 -6.07 -2.72 -4.26
C ALA A 68 -4.98 -3.71 -4.66
N LEU A 69 -5.00 -4.14 -5.93
CA LEU A 69 -3.90 -4.90 -6.54
C LEU A 69 -2.88 -3.93 -7.13
N GLN A 70 -1.61 -4.01 -6.71
CA GLN A 70 -0.55 -3.27 -7.38
C GLN A 70 0.15 -4.13 -8.43
N LEU A 71 0.17 -3.65 -9.68
CA LEU A 71 0.86 -4.26 -10.81
C LEU A 71 2.17 -3.56 -11.13
N GLY A 72 3.16 -4.33 -11.59
CA GLY A 72 4.40 -3.84 -12.16
C GLY A 72 4.57 -4.37 -13.58
N GLY A 73 4.97 -3.49 -14.50
CA GLY A 73 5.18 -3.81 -15.90
C GLY A 73 5.35 -2.56 -16.74
N SER A 74 5.67 -2.73 -18.02
CA SER A 74 5.84 -1.65 -19.00
C SER A 74 5.26 -1.99 -20.38
N ASP A 75 4.77 -3.20 -20.57
CA ASP A 75 4.05 -3.58 -21.77
C ASP A 75 2.55 -3.32 -21.61
N PRO A 76 1.94 -2.47 -22.46
CA PRO A 76 0.52 -2.09 -22.33
C PRO A 76 -0.43 -3.28 -22.43
N ILE A 77 -0.14 -4.23 -23.36
CA ILE A 77 -1.01 -5.38 -23.61
C ILE A 77 -0.92 -6.38 -22.45
N GLU A 78 0.28 -6.63 -21.92
CA GLU A 78 0.45 -7.50 -20.76
C GLU A 78 -0.20 -6.90 -19.51
N LEU A 79 -0.07 -5.58 -19.30
CA LEU A 79 -0.71 -4.90 -18.17
C LEU A 79 -2.23 -4.92 -18.28
N ALA A 80 -2.81 -4.72 -19.46
CA ALA A 80 -4.24 -4.85 -19.70
C ALA A 80 -4.74 -6.26 -19.33
N LYS A 81 -4.06 -7.30 -19.79
CA LYS A 81 -4.38 -8.70 -19.44
C LYS A 81 -4.28 -8.96 -17.93
N ALA A 82 -3.22 -8.43 -17.29
CA ALA A 82 -3.03 -8.57 -15.84
C ALA A 82 -4.13 -7.82 -15.06
N ALA A 83 -4.55 -6.64 -15.54
CA ALA A 83 -5.67 -5.88 -14.96
C ALA A 83 -6.99 -6.67 -15.06
N VAL A 84 -7.27 -7.30 -16.19
CA VAL A 84 -8.45 -8.18 -16.36
C VAL A 84 -8.43 -9.35 -15.37
N ILE A 85 -7.27 -9.98 -15.17
CA ILE A 85 -7.14 -11.04 -14.18
C ILE A 85 -7.43 -10.49 -12.78
N GLY A 86 -6.82 -9.38 -12.37
CA GLY A 86 -7.05 -8.75 -11.06
C GLY A 86 -8.50 -8.34 -10.85
N SER A 87 -9.15 -7.74 -11.86
CA SER A 87 -10.57 -7.38 -11.81
C SER A 87 -11.48 -8.59 -11.59
N LYS A 88 -11.18 -9.73 -12.23
CA LYS A 88 -11.93 -11.00 -12.02
C LYS A 88 -11.74 -11.59 -10.62
N TYR A 89 -10.61 -11.32 -9.96
CA TYR A 89 -10.40 -11.70 -8.56
C TYR A 89 -11.21 -10.82 -7.58
N GLY A 90 -11.76 -9.69 -8.05
CA GLY A 90 -12.62 -8.83 -7.27
C GLY A 90 -11.91 -7.70 -6.52
N TYR A 91 -10.69 -7.33 -6.92
CA TYR A 91 -10.02 -6.16 -6.36
C TYR A 91 -10.78 -4.87 -6.62
N ASP A 92 -10.84 -3.98 -5.63
CA ASP A 92 -11.55 -2.69 -5.71
C ASP A 92 -10.80 -1.66 -6.54
N GLU A 93 -9.51 -1.85 -6.73
CA GLU A 93 -8.61 -0.97 -7.49
C GLU A 93 -7.49 -1.77 -8.14
N ILE A 94 -7.07 -1.34 -9.34
CA ILE A 94 -5.85 -1.81 -10.00
C ILE A 94 -4.85 -0.65 -10.05
N ASN A 95 -3.72 -0.80 -9.39
CA ASN A 95 -2.70 0.25 -9.29
C ASN A 95 -1.45 -0.08 -10.09
N LEU A 96 -0.97 0.84 -10.91
CA LEU A 96 0.30 0.70 -11.62
C LEU A 96 1.46 1.30 -10.81
N ASN A 97 2.51 0.50 -10.61
CA ASN A 97 3.74 0.95 -9.95
C ASN A 97 4.65 1.70 -10.90
N VAL A 98 4.86 2.99 -10.63
CA VAL A 98 5.80 3.89 -11.35
C VAL A 98 6.76 4.55 -10.34
N GLY A 99 7.01 3.89 -9.20
CA GLY A 99 7.79 4.50 -8.12
C GLY A 99 8.87 3.63 -7.48
N CYS A 100 8.92 2.32 -7.76
CA CYS A 100 9.91 1.41 -7.18
C CYS A 100 11.29 1.60 -7.83
N PRO A 101 12.35 1.89 -7.03
CA PRO A 101 13.69 2.12 -7.55
C PRO A 101 14.62 0.89 -7.49
N SER A 102 14.10 -0.32 -7.23
CA SER A 102 14.94 -1.51 -7.05
C SER A 102 15.59 -1.99 -8.36
N ASP A 103 16.78 -2.57 -8.27
CA ASP A 103 17.55 -3.06 -9.44
C ASP A 103 16.78 -4.12 -10.22
N ARG A 104 16.05 -5.01 -9.53
CA ARG A 104 15.16 -6.01 -10.15
C ARG A 104 14.11 -5.36 -11.04
N VAL A 105 13.58 -4.22 -10.61
CA VAL A 105 12.55 -3.46 -11.30
C VAL A 105 13.17 -2.68 -12.45
N GLN A 106 14.37 -2.14 -12.27
CA GLN A 106 15.10 -1.43 -13.32
C GLN A 106 15.53 -2.35 -14.46
N SER A 107 16.04 -3.55 -14.15
CA SER A 107 16.40 -4.54 -15.17
C SER A 107 15.17 -5.02 -15.97
N GLY A 108 13.98 -5.00 -15.36
CA GLY A 108 12.70 -5.25 -16.02
C GLY A 108 12.10 -4.04 -16.74
N THR A 109 12.79 -2.90 -16.75
CA THR A 109 12.35 -1.63 -17.39
C THR A 109 10.98 -1.12 -16.92
N PHE A 110 10.63 -1.30 -15.64
CA PHE A 110 9.40 -0.80 -15.03
C PHE A 110 9.66 -0.10 -13.68
N GLY A 111 8.63 0.35 -12.98
CA GLY A 111 8.76 1.11 -11.74
C GLY A 111 9.23 2.54 -11.96
N ALA A 112 10.13 3.06 -11.09
CA ALA A 112 10.50 4.47 -11.11
C ALA A 112 11.16 4.94 -12.42
N VAL A 113 11.85 4.07 -13.14
CA VAL A 113 12.47 4.39 -14.44
C VAL A 113 11.44 4.87 -15.46
N LEU A 114 10.19 4.39 -15.39
CA LEU A 114 9.11 4.79 -16.28
C LEU A 114 8.70 6.27 -16.16
N MET A 115 9.08 6.96 -15.08
CA MET A 115 8.89 8.42 -15.01
C MET A 115 9.72 9.18 -16.05
N LYS A 116 10.68 8.53 -16.70
CA LYS A 116 11.46 9.11 -17.81
C LYS A 116 10.72 9.01 -19.16
N THR A 117 9.67 8.20 -19.25
CA THR A 117 8.88 7.91 -20.45
C THR A 117 7.38 7.99 -20.14
N PRO A 118 6.84 9.18 -19.79
CA PRO A 118 5.44 9.33 -19.38
C PRO A 118 4.44 8.88 -20.44
N GLU A 119 4.81 8.96 -21.72
CA GLU A 119 4.00 8.48 -22.85
C GLU A 119 3.79 6.94 -22.82
N VAL A 120 4.79 6.19 -22.37
CA VAL A 120 4.65 4.73 -22.20
C VAL A 120 3.69 4.43 -21.05
N VAL A 121 3.81 5.16 -19.92
CA VAL A 121 2.90 5.02 -18.79
C VAL A 121 1.47 5.36 -19.18
N ALA A 122 1.26 6.46 -19.91
CA ALA A 122 -0.04 6.87 -20.42
C ALA A 122 -0.68 5.77 -21.30
N LYS A 123 0.11 5.17 -22.21
CA LYS A 123 -0.36 4.06 -23.03
C LYS A 123 -0.72 2.83 -22.19
N CYS A 124 0.10 2.46 -21.21
CA CYS A 124 -0.20 1.37 -20.29
C CYS A 124 -1.51 1.63 -19.53
N CYS A 125 -1.68 2.83 -18.98
CA CYS A 125 -2.89 3.19 -18.26
C CYS A 125 -4.13 3.15 -19.17
N LYS A 126 -4.03 3.66 -20.40
CA LYS A 126 -5.14 3.66 -21.36
C LYS A 126 -5.60 2.23 -21.68
N GLU A 127 -4.67 1.33 -21.99
CA GLU A 127 -5.00 -0.07 -22.28
C GLU A 127 -5.61 -0.79 -21.08
N MET A 128 -5.11 -0.51 -19.85
CA MET A 128 -5.70 -1.05 -18.63
C MET A 128 -7.12 -0.52 -18.39
N ILE A 129 -7.34 0.81 -18.54
CA ILE A 129 -8.65 1.46 -18.34
C ILE A 129 -9.67 0.94 -19.33
N ASP A 130 -9.29 0.74 -20.59
CA ASP A 130 -10.19 0.22 -21.64
C ASP A 130 -10.55 -1.27 -21.41
N ALA A 131 -9.72 -2.01 -20.67
CA ALA A 131 -9.90 -3.43 -20.45
C ALA A 131 -10.75 -3.77 -19.22
N VAL A 132 -10.93 -2.86 -18.26
CA VAL A 132 -11.63 -3.17 -16.98
C VAL A 132 -12.55 -2.04 -16.55
N ASP A 133 -13.57 -2.40 -15.77
CA ASP A 133 -14.45 -1.44 -15.10
C ASP A 133 -13.92 -0.95 -13.74
N THR A 134 -12.93 -1.64 -13.19
CA THR A 134 -12.26 -1.29 -11.93
C THR A 134 -11.42 -0.02 -12.10
N GLU A 135 -11.35 0.85 -11.07
CA GLU A 135 -10.53 2.06 -11.14
C GLU A 135 -9.04 1.71 -11.33
N VAL A 136 -8.43 2.28 -12.37
CA VAL A 136 -6.99 2.18 -12.62
C VAL A 136 -6.29 3.42 -12.10
N THR A 137 -5.31 3.24 -11.23
CA THR A 137 -4.56 4.31 -10.55
C THR A 137 -3.06 4.17 -10.75
N VAL A 138 -2.32 5.23 -10.45
CA VAL A 138 -0.85 5.23 -10.57
C VAL A 138 -0.21 5.60 -9.26
N LYS A 139 0.85 4.88 -8.86
CA LYS A 139 1.70 5.28 -7.75
C LYS A 139 3.09 5.63 -8.25
N CYS A 140 3.46 6.90 -8.13
CA CYS A 140 4.71 7.43 -8.66
C CYS A 140 5.57 8.13 -7.58
N ARG A 141 6.65 8.76 -8.02
CA ARG A 141 7.50 9.68 -7.26
C ARG A 141 7.43 11.09 -7.82
N VAL A 142 8.14 12.06 -7.22
CA VAL A 142 8.20 13.44 -7.74
C VAL A 142 9.17 13.58 -8.92
N GLY A 143 9.99 12.59 -9.19
CA GLY A 143 10.97 12.58 -10.30
C GLY A 143 12.04 11.52 -10.07
N VAL A 144 12.94 11.38 -11.02
CA VAL A 144 14.01 10.37 -11.04
C VAL A 144 15.36 11.01 -11.35
N ASP A 145 16.41 10.60 -10.63
CA ASP A 145 17.82 11.02 -10.84
C ASP A 145 17.98 12.55 -10.92
N GLN A 146 18.48 13.05 -12.03
CA GLN A 146 18.76 14.49 -12.27
C GLN A 146 17.53 15.26 -12.80
N GLN A 147 16.38 14.60 -12.97
CA GLN A 147 15.16 15.33 -13.39
C GLN A 147 14.86 16.48 -12.43
N ASN A 148 14.38 17.61 -12.98
CA ASN A 148 13.80 18.69 -12.19
C ASN A 148 12.34 18.35 -11.88
N PRO A 149 11.96 18.09 -10.61
CA PRO A 149 10.60 17.68 -10.27
C PRO A 149 9.54 18.72 -10.61
N ASP A 150 9.87 20.01 -10.55
CA ASP A 150 8.93 21.10 -10.86
C ASP A 150 8.51 21.13 -12.33
N VAL A 151 9.29 20.50 -13.21
CA VAL A 151 9.02 20.40 -14.65
C VAL A 151 8.48 19.01 -15.00
N THR A 152 9.08 17.97 -14.44
CA THR A 152 8.77 16.59 -14.85
C THR A 152 7.50 16.04 -14.23
N LEU A 153 7.17 16.40 -12.98
CA LEU A 153 5.96 15.90 -12.33
C LEU A 153 4.69 16.44 -12.96
N PRO A 154 4.53 17.75 -13.23
CA PRO A 154 3.35 18.26 -13.94
C PRO A 154 3.16 17.61 -15.30
N LYS A 155 4.22 17.50 -16.11
CA LYS A 155 4.16 16.82 -17.42
C LYS A 155 3.75 15.35 -17.30
N PHE A 156 4.29 14.64 -16.31
CA PHE A 156 3.92 13.26 -16.05
C PHE A 156 2.43 13.13 -15.72
N LEU A 157 1.92 13.97 -14.79
CA LEU A 157 0.50 13.98 -14.41
C LEU A 157 -0.41 14.32 -15.59
N GLU A 158 -0.03 15.27 -16.42
CA GLU A 158 -0.76 15.64 -17.63
C GLU A 158 -0.89 14.45 -18.60
N HIS A 159 0.20 13.72 -18.87
CA HIS A 159 0.16 12.55 -19.76
C HIS A 159 -0.78 11.47 -19.26
N ILE A 160 -0.70 11.11 -17.98
CA ILE A 160 -1.52 10.03 -17.43
C ILE A 160 -2.99 10.46 -17.22
N SER A 161 -3.26 11.71 -16.87
CA SER A 161 -4.63 12.21 -16.76
C SER A 161 -5.33 12.25 -18.12
N ASN A 162 -4.63 12.67 -19.19
CA ASN A 162 -5.12 12.62 -20.55
C ASN A 162 -5.40 11.19 -21.04
N ALA A 163 -4.74 10.19 -20.45
CA ALA A 163 -5.01 8.77 -20.69
C ALA A 163 -6.21 8.24 -19.89
N GLY A 164 -6.83 9.05 -19.01
CA GLY A 164 -8.01 8.70 -18.24
C GLY A 164 -7.74 8.32 -16.78
N VAL A 165 -6.50 8.43 -16.29
CA VAL A 165 -6.20 8.23 -14.87
C VAL A 165 -6.81 9.37 -14.05
N THR A 166 -7.59 9.03 -13.04
CA THR A 166 -8.31 9.99 -12.19
C THR A 166 -7.81 10.05 -10.76
N ARG A 167 -6.91 9.13 -10.38
CA ARG A 167 -6.31 9.10 -9.04
C ARG A 167 -4.83 8.70 -9.08
N VAL A 168 -4.00 9.47 -8.37
CA VAL A 168 -2.54 9.27 -8.33
C VAL A 168 -2.04 9.35 -6.90
N ILE A 169 -1.16 8.44 -6.54
CA ILE A 169 -0.44 8.44 -5.26
C ILE A 169 0.99 8.90 -5.50
N ILE A 170 1.40 10.00 -4.90
CA ILE A 170 2.73 10.61 -5.10
C ILE A 170 3.59 10.39 -3.86
N HIS A 171 4.66 9.58 -4.00
CA HIS A 171 5.70 9.55 -2.98
C HIS A 171 6.55 10.82 -3.11
N ALA A 172 6.49 11.69 -2.11
CA ALA A 172 7.06 13.03 -2.11
C ALA A 172 8.61 13.06 -2.07
N ARG A 173 9.28 12.08 -2.67
CA ARG A 173 10.74 11.99 -2.83
C ARG A 173 11.09 11.62 -4.26
N LYS A 174 12.23 12.12 -4.76
CA LYS A 174 12.85 11.60 -5.99
C LYS A 174 13.27 10.14 -5.81
N ALA A 175 13.35 9.40 -6.89
CA ALA A 175 14.07 8.14 -6.95
C ALA A 175 15.48 8.37 -7.51
N ILE A 176 16.49 7.83 -6.84
CA ILE A 176 17.86 7.77 -7.35
C ILE A 176 18.11 6.32 -7.75
N LEU A 177 18.23 6.09 -9.05
CA LEU A 177 18.31 4.75 -9.63
C LEU A 177 19.69 4.12 -9.47
N SER A 178 20.75 4.92 -9.42
CA SER A 178 22.11 4.44 -9.26
C SER A 178 22.68 4.86 -7.90
N GLY A 179 23.32 3.92 -7.19
CA GLY A 179 24.08 4.20 -5.97
C GLY A 179 23.26 4.26 -4.68
N LEU A 180 21.93 4.13 -4.73
CA LEU A 180 21.08 4.04 -3.54
C LEU A 180 20.23 2.79 -3.55
N SER A 181 20.30 2.01 -2.47
CA SER A 181 19.37 0.90 -2.25
C SER A 181 17.93 1.39 -2.11
N PRO A 182 16.92 0.51 -2.27
CA PRO A 182 15.51 0.87 -2.03
C PRO A 182 15.25 1.43 -0.63
N LYS A 183 15.99 0.97 0.40
CA LYS A 183 15.91 1.50 1.77
C LYS A 183 16.44 2.93 1.84
N GLN A 184 17.58 3.21 1.23
CA GLN A 184 18.18 4.55 1.17
C GLN A 184 17.30 5.52 0.37
N ASN A 185 16.71 5.08 -0.74
CA ASN A 185 15.75 5.86 -1.54
C ASN A 185 14.48 6.29 -0.78
N ARG A 186 14.18 5.67 0.36
CA ARG A 186 13.08 6.08 1.24
C ARG A 186 13.50 7.04 2.35
N ASN A 187 14.81 7.32 2.51
CA ASN A 187 15.33 8.12 3.61
C ASN A 187 16.17 9.30 3.15
N ILE A 188 17.07 9.11 2.18
CA ILE A 188 18.11 10.08 1.80
C ILE A 188 17.56 11.22 0.92
N PRO A 189 16.83 10.98 -0.20
CA PRO A 189 16.28 12.08 -0.97
C PRO A 189 15.31 12.90 -0.10
N PRO A 190 15.36 14.24 -0.12
CA PRO A 190 14.48 15.07 0.70
C PRO A 190 13.01 14.89 0.33
N LEU A 191 12.13 15.06 1.32
CA LEU A 191 10.68 15.15 1.11
C LEU A 191 10.34 16.52 0.52
N ASN A 192 9.44 16.55 -0.45
CA ASN A 192 8.93 17.77 -1.07
C ASN A 192 7.40 17.72 -1.09
N TYR A 193 6.78 18.01 0.06
CA TYR A 193 5.32 18.04 0.21
C TYR A 193 4.71 19.24 -0.53
N GLU A 194 5.41 20.38 -0.52
CA GLU A 194 4.96 21.61 -1.19
C GLU A 194 4.71 21.40 -2.68
N LEU A 195 5.58 20.62 -3.33
CA LEU A 195 5.37 20.27 -4.73
C LEU A 195 4.10 19.43 -4.93
N VAL A 196 3.79 18.52 -4.00
CA VAL A 196 2.56 17.71 -4.10
C VAL A 196 1.32 18.57 -3.90
N TYR A 197 1.33 19.52 -2.97
CA TYR A 197 0.24 20.50 -2.80
C TYR A 197 0.05 21.35 -4.07
N LYS A 198 1.16 21.86 -4.63
CA LYS A 198 1.12 22.59 -5.90
C LYS A 198 0.52 21.75 -7.05
N MET A 199 0.79 20.43 -7.09
CA MET A 199 0.14 19.55 -8.07
C MET A 199 -1.37 19.48 -7.86
N LYS A 200 -1.84 19.47 -6.60
CA LYS A 200 -3.28 19.49 -6.34
C LYS A 200 -3.95 20.78 -6.80
N GLU A 201 -3.27 21.90 -6.68
CA GLU A 201 -3.76 23.19 -7.22
C GLU A 201 -3.80 23.20 -8.76
N LEU A 202 -2.77 22.63 -9.42
CA LEU A 202 -2.67 22.56 -10.88
C LEU A 202 -3.62 21.53 -11.51
N PHE A 203 -3.94 20.47 -10.78
CA PHE A 203 -4.80 19.37 -11.23
C PHE A 203 -5.95 19.13 -10.25
N PRO A 204 -6.88 20.10 -10.10
CA PRO A 204 -7.95 20.03 -9.09
C PRO A 204 -8.88 18.84 -9.25
N ASP A 205 -9.07 18.35 -10.48
CA ASP A 205 -9.93 17.21 -10.79
C ASP A 205 -9.27 15.84 -10.52
N LEU A 206 -7.94 15.80 -10.39
CA LEU A 206 -7.24 14.59 -9.97
C LEU A 206 -7.38 14.37 -8.46
N HIS A 207 -7.74 13.15 -8.07
CA HIS A 207 -7.61 12.74 -6.68
C HIS A 207 -6.14 12.44 -6.40
N LEU A 208 -5.48 13.29 -5.63
CA LEU A 208 -4.07 13.15 -5.28
C LEU A 208 -3.90 12.68 -3.85
N SER A 209 -3.18 11.57 -3.69
CA SER A 209 -2.78 11.04 -2.38
C SER A 209 -1.30 11.29 -2.12
N LEU A 210 -0.98 11.84 -0.95
CA LEU A 210 0.37 12.09 -0.50
C LEU A 210 0.96 10.84 0.17
N ASN A 211 2.18 10.47 -0.18
CA ASN A 211 2.94 9.40 0.45
C ASN A 211 4.37 9.85 0.78
N GLY A 212 4.95 9.30 1.84
CA GLY A 212 6.36 9.49 2.21
C GLY A 212 6.53 10.20 3.55
N GLY A 213 7.26 9.58 4.48
CA GLY A 213 7.65 10.18 5.76
C GLY A 213 6.57 10.26 6.84
N ILE A 214 5.31 9.99 6.54
CA ILE A 214 4.18 10.12 7.46
C ILE A 214 4.24 9.03 8.52
N GLN A 215 4.17 9.42 9.81
CA GLN A 215 4.43 8.57 10.97
C GLN A 215 3.21 8.40 11.90
N SER A 216 2.17 9.26 11.79
CA SER A 216 1.03 9.27 12.69
C SER A 216 -0.26 9.70 12.00
N ILE A 217 -1.40 9.42 12.65
CA ILE A 217 -2.73 9.88 12.22
C ILE A 217 -2.80 11.41 12.19
N GLN A 218 -2.19 12.08 13.18
CA GLN A 218 -2.18 13.56 13.26
C GLN A 218 -1.48 14.18 12.05
N GLN A 219 -0.34 13.61 11.63
CA GLN A 219 0.33 14.05 10.40
C GLN A 219 -0.55 13.79 9.16
N ALA A 220 -1.19 12.63 9.08
CA ALA A 220 -2.11 12.31 7.99
C ALA A 220 -3.27 13.32 7.93
N LYS A 221 -3.88 13.62 9.07
CA LYS A 221 -4.97 14.60 9.18
C LYS A 221 -4.53 16.00 8.75
N SER A 222 -3.36 16.46 9.20
CA SER A 222 -2.80 17.74 8.77
C SER A 222 -2.62 17.85 7.25
N HIS A 223 -2.16 16.78 6.59
CA HIS A 223 -2.05 16.78 5.12
C HIS A 223 -3.42 16.85 4.44
N LEU A 224 -4.44 16.15 4.96
CA LEU A 224 -5.81 16.24 4.45
C LEU A 224 -6.40 17.64 4.63
N GLU A 225 -6.17 18.27 5.77
CA GLU A 225 -6.57 19.66 6.07
C GLU A 225 -5.89 20.67 5.14
N ASN A 226 -4.68 20.37 4.66
CA ASN A 226 -3.97 21.15 3.63
C ASN A 226 -4.44 20.88 2.19
N GLY A 227 -5.59 20.22 2.02
CA GLY A 227 -6.28 20.09 0.72
C GLY A 227 -5.87 18.90 -0.14
N ILE A 228 -5.05 17.96 0.37
CA ILE A 228 -4.82 16.68 -0.31
C ILE A 228 -6.02 15.76 -0.12
N ASP A 229 -6.39 15.03 -1.17
CA ASP A 229 -7.58 14.16 -1.14
C ASP A 229 -7.35 12.86 -0.34
N GLY A 230 -6.10 12.43 -0.22
CA GLY A 230 -5.76 11.20 0.50
C GLY A 230 -4.33 11.16 1.00
N VAL A 231 -4.08 10.26 1.94
CA VAL A 231 -2.76 10.02 2.53
C VAL A 231 -2.45 8.53 2.50
N MET A 232 -1.22 8.19 2.10
CA MET A 232 -0.75 6.81 2.10
C MET A 232 0.40 6.64 3.09
N ILE A 233 0.23 5.78 4.09
CA ILE A 233 1.23 5.47 5.10
C ILE A 233 1.91 4.15 4.76
N GLY A 234 3.24 4.10 4.82
CA GLY A 234 4.02 2.89 4.58
C GLY A 234 4.53 2.29 5.89
N ARG A 235 5.82 2.45 6.11
CA ARG A 235 6.57 1.80 7.19
C ARG A 235 5.99 1.98 8.59
N ALA A 236 5.43 3.14 8.89
CA ALA A 236 4.83 3.40 10.20
C ALA A 236 3.61 2.49 10.45
N ALA A 237 2.75 2.29 9.45
CA ALA A 237 1.60 1.38 9.56
C ALA A 237 2.03 -0.09 9.79
N TYR A 238 3.18 -0.52 9.29
CA TYR A 238 3.72 -1.85 9.51
C TYR A 238 4.45 -1.98 10.85
N GLN A 239 5.28 -0.99 11.19
CA GLN A 239 6.15 -1.05 12.37
C GLN A 239 5.42 -0.74 13.67
N LYS A 240 4.34 0.06 13.60
CA LYS A 240 3.55 0.55 14.73
C LYS A 240 2.06 0.52 14.41
N PRO A 241 1.52 -0.62 13.97
CA PRO A 241 0.15 -0.71 13.48
C PRO A 241 -0.89 -0.26 14.52
N GLY A 242 -0.70 -0.56 15.81
CA GLY A 242 -1.59 -0.12 16.88
C GLY A 242 -1.65 1.41 17.01
N GLU A 243 -0.50 2.09 16.94
CA GLU A 243 -0.44 3.56 17.03
C GLU A 243 -1.01 4.26 15.77
N VAL A 244 -0.92 3.60 14.60
CA VAL A 244 -1.20 4.23 13.30
C VAL A 244 -2.57 3.87 12.74
N LEU A 245 -3.09 2.67 13.01
CA LEU A 245 -4.28 2.17 12.32
C LEU A 245 -5.53 2.03 13.21
N ILE A 246 -5.39 1.80 14.51
CA ILE A 246 -6.55 1.55 15.40
C ILE A 246 -7.55 2.70 15.38
N ASP A 247 -7.08 3.93 15.47
CA ASP A 247 -7.96 5.10 15.57
C ASP A 247 -8.27 5.77 14.21
N VAL A 248 -7.83 5.17 13.11
CA VAL A 248 -8.01 5.74 11.76
C VAL A 248 -9.49 5.89 11.40
N ASP A 249 -10.29 4.87 11.69
CA ASP A 249 -11.72 4.89 11.35
C ASP A 249 -12.43 6.07 12.05
N LYS A 250 -12.10 6.33 13.31
CA LYS A 250 -12.64 7.45 14.08
C LYS A 250 -12.14 8.82 13.57
N TYR A 251 -10.82 9.00 13.43
CA TYR A 251 -10.25 10.33 13.18
C TYR A 251 -10.17 10.74 11.70
N ILE A 252 -10.16 9.79 10.78
CA ILE A 252 -10.08 10.06 9.34
C ILE A 252 -11.41 9.80 8.64
N PHE A 253 -12.11 8.74 9.04
CA PHE A 253 -13.37 8.34 8.39
C PHE A 253 -14.62 8.79 9.15
N ASN A 254 -14.48 9.39 10.34
CA ASN A 254 -15.58 9.81 11.21
C ASN A 254 -16.53 8.66 11.61
N ASP A 255 -16.00 7.46 11.72
CA ASP A 255 -16.73 6.27 12.18
C ASP A 255 -16.52 6.10 13.70
N GLU A 256 -17.43 6.68 14.48
CA GLU A 256 -17.40 6.63 15.95
C GLU A 256 -17.77 5.24 16.52
N THR A 257 -18.27 4.32 15.67
CA THR A 257 -18.65 2.96 16.10
C THR A 257 -17.47 1.99 16.16
N SER A 258 -16.31 2.40 15.67
CA SER A 258 -15.12 1.57 15.58
C SER A 258 -14.25 1.76 16.83
N GLU A 259 -14.65 1.17 17.95
CA GLU A 259 -13.79 1.05 19.13
C GLU A 259 -13.14 -0.34 19.16
N VAL A 260 -11.85 -0.40 18.79
CA VAL A 260 -11.07 -1.64 18.77
C VAL A 260 -9.81 -1.42 19.61
N THR A 261 -9.50 -2.35 20.50
CA THR A 261 -8.24 -2.36 21.25
C THR A 261 -7.25 -3.34 20.64
N GLU A 262 -5.96 -3.18 20.94
CA GLU A 262 -4.93 -4.14 20.48
C GLU A 262 -5.20 -5.55 20.97
N LYS A 263 -5.77 -5.72 22.18
CA LYS A 263 -6.17 -7.03 22.70
C LYS A 263 -7.32 -7.65 21.91
N ASP A 264 -8.29 -6.83 21.45
CA ASP A 264 -9.38 -7.30 20.60
C ASP A 264 -8.88 -7.73 19.22
N VAL A 265 -7.92 -6.98 18.67
CA VAL A 265 -7.23 -7.36 17.42
C VAL A 265 -6.56 -8.71 17.56
N VAL A 266 -5.82 -8.96 18.66
CA VAL A 266 -5.21 -10.27 18.89
C VAL A 266 -6.26 -11.36 18.95
N LYS A 267 -7.37 -11.17 19.70
CA LYS A 267 -8.48 -12.14 19.77
C LYS A 267 -9.09 -12.43 18.40
N GLN A 268 -9.27 -11.41 17.56
CA GLN A 268 -9.80 -11.58 16.20
C GLN A 268 -8.82 -12.34 15.27
N MET A 269 -7.51 -12.21 15.52
CA MET A 269 -6.49 -12.92 14.74
C MET A 269 -6.38 -14.41 15.09
N ILE A 270 -6.76 -14.84 16.30
CA ILE A 270 -6.61 -16.24 16.74
C ILE A 270 -7.32 -17.22 15.79
N PRO A 271 -8.62 -17.07 15.47
CA PRO A 271 -9.30 -17.98 14.55
C PRO A 271 -8.67 -18.05 13.16
N TYR A 272 -8.18 -16.91 12.65
CA TYR A 272 -7.48 -16.86 11.39
C TYR A 272 -6.17 -17.64 11.42
N ILE A 273 -5.38 -17.47 12.49
CA ILE A 273 -4.12 -18.18 12.67
C ILE A 273 -4.34 -19.69 12.82
N GLU A 274 -5.38 -20.09 13.58
CA GLU A 274 -5.74 -21.50 13.76
C GLU A 274 -6.14 -22.17 12.43
N ASN A 275 -6.96 -21.48 11.62
CA ASN A 275 -7.37 -21.99 10.32
C ASN A 275 -6.18 -22.12 9.37
N GLN A 276 -5.31 -21.11 9.27
CA GLN A 276 -4.11 -21.17 8.45
C GLN A 276 -3.14 -22.27 8.93
N TYR A 277 -3.05 -22.50 10.23
CA TYR A 277 -2.23 -23.57 10.79
C TYR A 277 -2.78 -24.97 10.48
N LYS A 278 -4.10 -25.17 10.56
CA LYS A 278 -4.78 -26.42 10.16
C LYS A 278 -4.55 -26.74 8.68
N ASP A 279 -4.48 -25.72 7.84
CA ASP A 279 -4.20 -25.85 6.40
C ASP A 279 -2.69 -26.02 6.08
N GLY A 280 -1.85 -26.25 7.11
CA GLY A 280 -0.40 -26.47 6.96
C GLY A 280 0.44 -25.20 6.91
N GLY A 281 -0.16 -24.04 7.12
CA GLY A 281 0.55 -22.76 7.21
C GLY A 281 1.39 -22.66 8.49
N LYS A 282 2.39 -21.76 8.47
CA LYS A 282 3.25 -21.52 9.63
C LYS A 282 2.78 -20.30 10.41
N VAL A 283 2.60 -20.44 11.73
CA VAL A 283 2.20 -19.35 12.65
C VAL A 283 3.14 -18.13 12.51
N SER A 284 4.45 -18.36 12.37
CA SER A 284 5.45 -17.29 12.21
C SER A 284 5.25 -16.42 10.96
N LYS A 285 4.65 -16.95 9.89
CA LYS A 285 4.34 -16.18 8.67
C LYS A 285 3.28 -15.12 8.93
N ILE A 286 2.39 -15.36 9.88
CA ILE A 286 1.33 -14.44 10.27
C ILE A 286 1.80 -13.51 11.39
N THR A 287 2.35 -14.07 12.48
CA THR A 287 2.72 -13.32 13.68
C THR A 287 3.84 -12.32 13.47
N ARG A 288 4.69 -12.51 12.44
CA ARG A 288 5.72 -11.52 12.05
C ARG A 288 5.15 -10.14 11.78
N HIS A 289 3.90 -10.06 11.32
CA HIS A 289 3.22 -8.79 11.03
C HIS A 289 2.65 -8.13 12.29
N MET A 290 2.42 -8.92 13.34
CA MET A 290 1.82 -8.46 14.60
C MET A 290 2.85 -7.93 15.61
N LEU A 291 4.16 -8.07 15.34
CA LEU A 291 5.23 -7.72 16.30
C LEU A 291 5.17 -6.26 16.77
N GLY A 292 4.72 -5.34 15.91
CA GLY A 292 4.61 -3.91 16.20
C GLY A 292 3.33 -3.49 16.91
N LEU A 293 2.36 -4.39 17.12
CA LEU A 293 1.00 -4.06 17.60
C LEU A 293 1.00 -3.26 18.90
N PHE A 294 1.77 -3.65 19.87
CA PHE A 294 1.88 -3.01 21.18
C PHE A 294 3.06 -2.01 21.28
N SER A 295 3.54 -1.47 20.16
CA SER A 295 4.63 -0.50 20.16
C SER A 295 4.33 0.65 21.13
N GLY A 296 5.33 1.05 21.94
CA GLY A 296 5.18 2.12 22.92
C GLY A 296 4.42 1.75 24.20
N LYS A 297 3.86 0.55 24.33
CA LYS A 297 3.09 0.11 25.52
C LYS A 297 3.92 -0.76 26.48
N PRO A 298 3.58 -0.79 27.78
CA PRO A 298 4.13 -1.78 28.71
C PRO A 298 3.98 -3.21 28.17
N GLY A 299 4.95 -4.09 28.43
CA GLY A 299 4.92 -5.47 27.94
C GLY A 299 5.28 -5.69 26.46
N ALA A 300 5.36 -4.63 25.62
CA ALA A 300 5.66 -4.73 24.18
C ALA A 300 6.96 -5.49 23.86
N LYS A 301 7.95 -5.46 24.76
CA LYS A 301 9.20 -6.22 24.61
C LYS A 301 8.96 -7.72 24.79
N GLY A 302 8.17 -8.11 25.79
CA GLY A 302 7.77 -9.50 26.04
C GLY A 302 6.97 -10.07 24.87
N TRP A 303 5.93 -9.33 24.41
CA TRP A 303 5.16 -9.67 23.22
C TRP A 303 6.05 -10.02 22.02
N ARG A 304 6.96 -9.10 21.64
CA ARG A 304 7.88 -9.32 20.51
C ARG A 304 8.80 -10.50 20.73
N LYS A 305 9.35 -10.65 21.96
CA LYS A 305 10.28 -11.73 22.29
C LYS A 305 9.61 -13.08 22.11
N VAL A 306 8.43 -13.28 22.72
CA VAL A 306 7.70 -14.56 22.66
C VAL A 306 7.38 -14.93 21.22
N LEU A 307 6.86 -13.99 20.41
CA LEU A 307 6.51 -14.28 19.01
C LEU A 307 7.74 -14.50 18.12
N SER A 308 8.82 -13.74 18.28
CA SER A 308 10.00 -13.88 17.42
C SER A 308 10.82 -15.13 17.71
N GLU A 309 10.91 -15.54 18.97
CA GLU A 309 11.73 -16.70 19.38
C GLU A 309 10.99 -18.03 19.21
N ASN A 310 9.68 -18.07 19.42
CA ASN A 310 8.95 -19.33 19.55
C ASN A 310 7.94 -19.63 18.41
N ALA A 311 7.46 -18.63 17.66
CA ALA A 311 6.42 -18.85 16.64
C ALA A 311 6.87 -19.73 15.45
N HIS A 312 8.16 -20.04 15.34
CA HIS A 312 8.68 -20.94 14.30
C HIS A 312 8.44 -22.43 14.62
N SER A 313 8.35 -22.78 15.91
CA SER A 313 8.24 -24.16 16.40
C SER A 313 6.97 -24.43 17.19
N SER A 314 6.13 -23.39 17.43
CA SER A 314 4.89 -23.49 18.22
C SER A 314 3.65 -23.41 17.34
N GLY A 315 2.53 -23.90 17.86
CA GLY A 315 1.20 -23.73 17.28
C GLY A 315 0.57 -22.36 17.62
N PRO A 316 -0.73 -22.17 17.35
CA PRO A 316 -1.46 -20.93 17.58
C PRO A 316 -1.46 -20.44 19.04
N GLU A 317 -1.31 -21.36 20.01
CA GLU A 317 -1.28 -21.08 21.45
C GLU A 317 -0.19 -20.06 21.85
N ILE A 318 0.86 -19.93 21.03
CA ILE A 318 1.94 -18.97 21.27
C ILE A 318 1.45 -17.52 21.30
N VAL A 319 0.36 -17.22 20.60
CA VAL A 319 -0.23 -15.88 20.54
C VAL A 319 -0.84 -15.49 21.87
N LEU A 320 -1.54 -16.42 22.53
CA LEU A 320 -2.08 -16.19 23.88
C LEU A 320 -0.98 -16.06 24.91
N LYS A 321 0.07 -16.88 24.81
CA LYS A 321 1.27 -16.74 25.65
C LYS A 321 1.94 -15.38 25.46
N ALA A 322 2.03 -14.88 24.22
CA ALA A 322 2.59 -13.56 23.98
C ALA A 322 1.69 -12.44 24.53
N LEU A 323 0.36 -12.61 24.47
CA LEU A 323 -0.61 -11.64 24.96
C LEU A 323 -0.48 -11.46 26.49
N SER A 324 -0.21 -12.51 27.25
CA SER A 324 -0.02 -12.42 28.71
C SER A 324 1.19 -11.58 29.14
N GLU A 325 2.10 -11.25 28.23
CA GLU A 325 3.23 -10.34 28.51
C GLU A 325 2.83 -8.84 28.51
N VAL A 326 1.63 -8.52 28.02
CA VAL A 326 1.11 -7.14 27.89
C VAL A 326 -0.08 -6.85 28.80
N ASP A 327 -0.34 -7.72 29.76
CA ASP A 327 -1.39 -7.54 30.77
C ASP A 327 -0.95 -6.67 31.95
#